data_de2ddd9682b156e0a2d5c97822a13d11
#
_entry.id   de2ddd9682b156e0a2d5c97822a13d11
#
_cell.length_a   1.000
_cell.length_b   1.000
_cell.length_c   1.000
_cell.angle_alpha   90.00
_cell.angle_beta   90.00
_cell.angle_gamma   90.00
#
_symmetry.space_group_name_H-M   'P 1'
#
loop_
_entity.id
_entity.type
_entity.pdbx_description
1 polymer ?
#
loop_
_entity_poly.entity_id
_entity_poly.type
_entity_poly.pdbx_seq_one_letter_code
_entity_poly.pdbx_strand_id
1 'polypeptide(L)'
;MEFIKGKYRIVTGITTEYKINPQNPKYFAKFVNDNIMTLGHTEDEAIERLKNLYEEYKSKNKLHPILSDQVLNPFVPKEKFEKYFLNGISIDFFELIGEDSCTQIDDEYNIKDLELSTQQIELINTKYNIQVNEEDIIVNIFEQIEKSWA
;
A
#
# COMPACT_ATOMS: atom_id res chain seq x y z
N MET A 1 1.34 1.61 17.71
CA MET A 1 1.85 0.57 16.81
C MET A 1 2.48 1.21 15.60
N GLU A 2 3.70 0.85 15.29
CA GLU A 2 4.43 1.36 14.15
C GLU A 2 4.39 0.35 13.00
N PHE A 3 4.02 0.79 11.80
CA PHE A 3 4.01 -0.06 10.62
C PHE A 3 5.14 0.31 9.67
N ILE A 4 5.76 -0.72 9.12
CA ILE A 4 6.76 -0.57 8.07
C ILE A 4 6.00 -0.38 6.75
N LYS A 5 6.35 0.62 5.97
CA LYS A 5 5.74 0.85 4.65
C LYS A 5 6.26 -0.16 3.63
N GLY A 6 5.40 -0.54 2.70
CA GLY A 6 5.74 -1.54 1.69
C GLY A 6 4.64 -1.73 0.64
N LYS A 7 4.39 -2.96 0.20
CA LYS A 7 3.59 -3.25 -0.99
C LYS A 7 2.19 -3.81 -0.72
N TYR A 8 1.81 -4.01 0.53
CA TYR A 8 0.57 -4.71 0.86
C TYR A 8 -0.33 -3.87 1.74
N ARG A 9 -1.61 -3.96 1.50
CA ARG A 9 -2.63 -3.31 2.31
C ARG A 9 -3.60 -4.33 2.88
N ILE A 10 -4.46 -3.89 3.81
CA ILE A 10 -5.53 -4.71 4.36
C ILE A 10 -6.72 -4.74 3.40
N VAL A 11 -7.28 -5.91 3.26
CA VAL A 11 -8.57 -6.16 2.61
C VAL A 11 -9.53 -6.69 3.67
N THR A 12 -10.76 -6.21 3.66
CA THR A 12 -11.84 -6.72 4.51
C THR A 12 -12.97 -7.22 3.64
N GLY A 13 -13.77 -8.11 4.19
CA GLY A 13 -14.94 -8.64 3.50
C GLY A 13 -15.84 -9.42 4.45
N ILE A 14 -16.92 -9.97 3.91
CA ILE A 14 -17.88 -10.77 4.66
C ILE A 14 -17.49 -12.24 4.54
N THR A 15 -17.48 -12.95 5.69
CA THR A 15 -17.10 -14.36 5.71
C THR A 15 -18.19 -15.26 5.11
N THR A 16 -17.76 -16.38 4.54
CA THR A 16 -18.68 -17.40 4.05
C THR A 16 -19.44 -18.04 5.21
N GLU A 17 -18.78 -18.24 6.33
CA GLU A 17 -19.34 -18.84 7.54
C GLU A 17 -20.52 -18.03 8.09
N TYR A 18 -20.45 -16.72 8.04
CA TYR A 18 -21.54 -15.84 8.44
C TYR A 18 -22.79 -16.05 7.57
N LYS A 19 -22.60 -16.28 6.28
CA LYS A 19 -23.71 -16.52 5.36
C LYS A 19 -24.45 -17.84 5.66
N ILE A 20 -23.73 -18.81 6.22
CA ILE A 20 -24.29 -20.10 6.63
C ILE A 20 -24.94 -19.98 8.00
N ASN A 21 -24.29 -19.35 8.96
CA ASN A 21 -24.77 -19.16 10.32
C ASN A 21 -24.41 -17.75 10.82
N PRO A 22 -25.43 -16.86 11.00
CA PRO A 22 -25.20 -15.48 11.44
C PRO A 22 -24.57 -15.32 12.83
N GLN A 23 -24.44 -16.38 13.62
CA GLN A 23 -23.73 -16.33 14.89
C GLN A 23 -22.20 -16.36 14.72
N ASN A 24 -21.70 -16.77 13.54
CA ASN A 24 -20.30 -16.74 13.23
C ASN A 24 -19.83 -15.27 13.02
N PRO A 25 -18.53 -14.99 13.22
CA PRO A 25 -17.99 -13.67 12.90
C PRO A 25 -18.29 -13.27 11.46
N LYS A 26 -18.79 -12.05 11.29
CA LYS A 26 -19.26 -11.56 9.99
C LYS A 26 -18.13 -11.15 9.06
N TYR A 27 -17.05 -10.58 9.60
CA TYR A 27 -16.01 -9.94 8.81
C TYR A 27 -14.69 -10.65 8.92
N PHE A 28 -13.91 -10.60 7.83
CA PHE A 28 -12.50 -10.97 7.85
C PHE A 28 -11.64 -9.75 7.53
N ALA A 29 -10.38 -9.81 7.97
CA ALA A 29 -9.33 -8.88 7.55
C ALA A 29 -8.07 -9.67 7.24
N LYS A 30 -7.41 -9.33 6.15
CA LYS A 30 -6.14 -9.94 5.76
C LYS A 30 -5.28 -8.94 4.99
N PHE A 31 -3.97 -9.19 4.91
CA PHE A 31 -3.13 -8.47 3.96
C PHE A 31 -3.41 -8.97 2.55
N VAL A 32 -3.37 -8.07 1.59
CA VAL A 32 -3.85 -8.32 0.21
C VAL A 32 -3.29 -9.57 -0.46
N ASN A 33 -2.03 -9.91 -0.22
CA ASN A 33 -1.39 -11.06 -0.84
C ASN A 33 -1.16 -12.22 0.13
N ASP A 34 -1.94 -12.28 1.20
CA ASP A 34 -1.78 -13.29 2.24
C ASP A 34 -3.04 -14.14 2.36
N ASN A 35 -2.85 -15.40 2.73
CA ASN A 35 -3.95 -16.30 3.02
C ASN A 35 -4.34 -16.32 4.50
N ILE A 36 -3.49 -15.77 5.37
CA ILE A 36 -3.78 -15.67 6.79
C ILE A 36 -4.74 -14.52 7.01
N MET A 37 -5.86 -14.81 7.67
CA MET A 37 -6.87 -13.81 7.95
C MET A 37 -7.29 -13.86 9.40
N THR A 38 -7.81 -12.73 9.88
CA THR A 38 -8.46 -12.63 11.18
C THR A 38 -9.94 -12.41 11.00
N LEU A 39 -10.72 -12.79 11.99
CA LEU A 39 -12.18 -12.68 11.95
C LEU A 39 -12.67 -11.76 13.06
N GLY A 40 -13.80 -11.11 12.83
CA GLY A 40 -14.44 -10.27 13.81
C GLY A 40 -15.93 -10.09 13.54
N HIS A 41 -16.68 -9.74 14.57
CA HIS A 41 -18.12 -9.44 14.41
C HIS A 41 -18.33 -8.06 13.79
N THR A 42 -17.30 -7.21 13.82
CA THR A 42 -17.24 -5.92 13.11
C THR A 42 -15.96 -5.86 12.28
N GLU A 43 -15.92 -4.98 11.29
CA GLU A 43 -14.70 -4.73 10.52
C GLU A 43 -13.55 -4.29 11.42
N ASP A 44 -13.85 -3.36 12.34
CA ASP A 44 -12.84 -2.84 13.27
C ASP A 44 -12.25 -3.94 14.15
N GLU A 45 -13.08 -4.87 14.61
CA GLU A 45 -12.60 -6.01 15.39
C GLU A 45 -11.67 -6.92 14.57
N ALA A 46 -12.04 -7.22 13.33
CA ALA A 46 -11.20 -8.03 12.45
C ALA A 46 -9.86 -7.36 12.16
N ILE A 47 -9.88 -6.05 11.88
CA ILE A 47 -8.67 -5.25 11.63
C ILE A 47 -7.79 -5.21 12.88
N GLU A 48 -8.38 -4.97 14.05
CA GLU A 48 -7.63 -4.92 15.31
C GLU A 48 -6.95 -6.25 15.63
N ARG A 49 -7.61 -7.35 15.38
CA ARG A 49 -7.02 -8.68 15.52
C ARG A 49 -5.86 -8.89 14.56
N LEU A 50 -5.97 -8.37 13.33
CA LEU A 50 -4.88 -8.45 12.36
C LEU A 50 -3.68 -7.61 12.81
N LYS A 51 -3.91 -6.41 13.37
CA LYS A 51 -2.87 -5.59 13.97
C LYS A 51 -2.13 -6.33 15.08
N ASN A 52 -2.89 -6.96 15.97
CA ASN A 52 -2.32 -7.72 17.08
C ASN A 52 -1.48 -8.90 16.57
N LEU A 53 -1.94 -9.58 15.54
CA LEU A 53 -1.18 -10.67 14.93
C LEU A 53 0.14 -10.17 14.33
N TYR A 54 0.11 -9.04 13.64
CA TYR A 54 1.31 -8.40 13.10
C TYR A 54 2.31 -8.06 14.22
N GLU A 55 1.84 -7.46 15.31
CA GLU A 55 2.68 -7.13 16.45
C GLU A 55 3.27 -8.38 17.12
N GLU A 56 2.52 -9.46 17.18
CA GLU A 56 3.00 -10.73 17.69
C GLU A 56 4.17 -11.26 16.85
N TYR A 57 4.06 -11.25 15.53
CA TYR A 57 5.16 -11.64 14.65
C TYR A 57 6.39 -10.77 14.88
N LYS A 58 6.19 -9.47 14.98
CA LYS A 58 7.25 -8.50 15.19
C LYS A 58 7.96 -8.71 16.53
N SER A 59 7.21 -8.92 17.61
CA SER A 59 7.76 -9.09 18.98
C SER A 59 8.58 -10.36 19.13
N LYS A 60 8.28 -11.39 18.33
CA LYS A 60 9.00 -12.67 18.35
C LYS A 60 10.18 -12.70 17.37
N ASN A 61 10.58 -11.56 16.82
CA ASN A 61 11.56 -11.46 15.73
C ASN A 61 11.24 -12.36 14.54
N LYS A 62 9.96 -12.64 14.33
CA LYS A 62 9.47 -13.36 13.17
C LYS A 62 8.80 -12.37 12.24
N LEU A 63 9.23 -12.36 11.00
CA LEU A 63 8.54 -11.58 9.99
C LEU A 63 7.44 -12.45 9.38
N HIS A 64 6.26 -11.85 9.25
CA HIS A 64 5.21 -12.47 8.46
C HIS A 64 5.76 -12.70 7.04
N PRO A 65 5.54 -13.87 6.41
CA PRO A 65 6.10 -14.15 5.07
C PRO A 65 5.81 -13.08 4.02
N ILE A 66 4.65 -12.44 4.11
CA ILE A 66 4.25 -11.38 3.19
C ILE A 66 4.86 -10.03 3.58
N LEU A 67 5.21 -9.85 4.84
CA LEU A 67 5.69 -8.59 5.41
C LEU A 67 7.19 -8.62 5.68
N SER A 68 7.97 -9.30 4.83
CA SER A 68 9.40 -9.46 5.05
C SER A 68 10.22 -8.21 4.78
N ASP A 69 9.83 -7.40 3.78
CA ASP A 69 10.56 -6.21 3.34
C ASP A 69 9.60 -5.11 2.94
N GLN A 70 10.05 -3.85 3.00
CA GLN A 70 9.40 -2.68 2.38
C GLN A 70 7.88 -2.71 2.41
N VAL A 71 7.30 -3.00 3.55
CA VAL A 71 5.86 -3.20 3.66
C VAL A 71 5.15 -1.86 3.78
N LEU A 72 4.12 -1.63 2.97
CA LEU A 72 3.21 -0.51 3.12
C LEU A 72 2.61 -0.54 4.52
N ASN A 73 2.28 0.62 5.08
CA ASN A 73 1.38 0.65 6.21
C ASN A 73 0.03 0.08 5.73
N PRO A 74 -0.34 -1.13 6.17
CA PRO A 74 -1.50 -1.82 5.60
C PRO A 74 -2.84 -1.14 5.94
N PHE A 75 -2.82 -0.15 6.83
CA PHE A 75 -4.00 0.57 7.29
C PHE A 75 -4.17 1.93 6.61
N VAL A 76 -3.24 2.32 5.74
CA VAL A 76 -3.37 3.54 4.95
C VAL A 76 -4.18 3.23 3.68
N PRO A 77 -5.20 4.03 3.37
CA PRO A 77 -5.96 3.87 2.13
C PRO A 77 -5.08 3.99 0.89
N LYS A 78 -5.51 3.39 -0.21
CA LYS A 78 -4.89 3.60 -1.52
C LYS A 78 -5.92 3.80 -2.63
N GLU A 79 -7.06 4.37 -2.29
CA GLU A 79 -8.15 4.64 -3.21
C GLU A 79 -7.72 5.55 -4.36
N LYS A 80 -6.92 6.57 -4.07
CA LYS A 80 -6.38 7.47 -5.08
C LYS A 80 -5.38 6.77 -5.98
N PHE A 81 -4.49 5.97 -5.39
CA PHE A 81 -3.49 5.23 -6.16
C PHE A 81 -4.14 4.19 -7.08
N GLU A 82 -5.24 3.58 -6.69
CA GLU A 82 -5.92 2.59 -7.52
C GLU A 82 -6.33 3.14 -8.89
N LYS A 83 -6.62 4.44 -9.00
CA LYS A 83 -6.87 5.10 -10.29
C LYS A 83 -5.67 5.04 -11.22
N TYR A 84 -4.47 5.06 -10.65
CA TYR A 84 -3.22 5.13 -11.42
C TYR A 84 -2.53 3.78 -11.54
N PHE A 85 -2.95 2.78 -10.77
CA PHE A 85 -2.33 1.47 -10.82
C PHE A 85 -2.40 0.89 -12.24
N LEU A 86 -1.24 0.57 -12.80
CA LEU A 86 -1.06 0.06 -14.15
C LEU A 86 -1.63 0.97 -15.26
N ASN A 87 -1.81 2.27 -15.00
CA ASN A 87 -2.12 3.21 -16.05
C ASN A 87 -0.83 3.79 -16.67
N GLY A 88 -0.97 4.53 -17.78
CA GLY A 88 0.17 5.05 -18.51
C GLY A 88 1.10 5.94 -17.68
N ILE A 89 0.54 6.71 -16.74
CA ILE A 89 1.33 7.61 -15.88
C ILE A 89 2.18 6.81 -14.90
N SER A 90 1.57 5.87 -14.18
CA SER A 90 2.28 5.09 -13.16
C SER A 90 3.31 4.15 -13.78
N ILE A 91 2.96 3.49 -14.89
CA ILE A 91 3.89 2.60 -15.59
C ILE A 91 5.12 3.39 -16.05
N ASP A 92 4.91 4.53 -16.69
CA ASP A 92 5.98 5.38 -17.18
C ASP A 92 6.87 5.89 -16.04
N PHE A 93 6.25 6.35 -14.95
CA PHE A 93 6.97 6.84 -13.77
C PHE A 93 7.82 5.75 -13.13
N PHE A 94 7.26 4.58 -12.86
CA PHE A 94 8.02 3.51 -12.23
C PHE A 94 9.13 2.97 -13.13
N GLU A 95 8.88 2.82 -14.43
CA GLU A 95 9.93 2.42 -15.37
C GLU A 95 11.07 3.43 -15.42
N LEU A 96 10.76 4.72 -15.38
CA LEU A 96 11.76 5.79 -15.42
C LEU A 96 12.75 5.69 -14.26
N ILE A 97 12.29 5.30 -13.09
CA ILE A 97 13.13 5.19 -11.88
C ILE A 97 13.64 3.77 -11.64
N GLY A 98 13.41 2.86 -12.59
CA GLY A 98 13.91 1.49 -12.49
C GLY A 98 13.11 0.59 -11.55
N GLU A 99 11.88 0.98 -11.21
CA GLU A 99 10.98 0.17 -10.39
C GLU A 99 10.04 -0.66 -11.28
N ASP A 100 9.52 -1.74 -10.70
CA ASP A 100 8.54 -2.58 -11.39
C ASP A 100 7.25 -1.77 -11.63
N SER A 101 6.70 -1.87 -12.84
CA SER A 101 5.46 -1.20 -13.19
C SER A 101 4.26 -1.66 -12.36
N CYS A 102 4.35 -2.85 -11.77
CA CYS A 102 3.33 -3.39 -10.86
C CYS A 102 3.53 -2.97 -9.40
N THR A 103 4.45 -2.06 -9.11
CA THR A 103 4.68 -1.56 -7.77
C THR A 103 3.40 -0.98 -7.18
N GLN A 104 3.07 -1.40 -5.97
CA GLN A 104 1.91 -0.91 -5.24
C GLN A 104 2.34 0.01 -4.11
N ILE A 105 1.69 1.17 -4.04
CA ILE A 105 1.93 2.16 -2.99
C ILE A 105 0.58 2.56 -2.38
N ASP A 106 0.62 3.21 -1.24
CA ASP A 106 -0.58 3.80 -0.65
C ASP A 106 -0.69 5.29 -0.98
N ASP A 107 -1.78 5.93 -0.56
CA ASP A 107 -2.06 7.33 -0.85
C ASP A 107 -1.17 8.31 -0.09
N GLU A 108 -0.41 7.85 0.90
CA GLU A 108 0.53 8.66 1.69
C GLU A 108 1.99 8.41 1.31
N TYR A 109 2.26 7.47 0.42
CA TYR A 109 3.61 7.11 0.00
C TYR A 109 4.29 8.29 -0.67
N ASN A 110 5.49 8.64 -0.21
CA ASN A 110 6.19 9.82 -0.71
C ASN A 110 7.50 9.46 -1.42
N ILE A 111 8.15 10.45 -2.01
CA ILE A 111 9.41 10.28 -2.73
C ILE A 111 10.48 9.66 -1.83
N LYS A 112 10.56 10.07 -0.57
CA LYS A 112 11.53 9.54 0.39
C LYS A 112 11.34 8.04 0.60
N ASP A 113 10.11 7.56 0.59
CA ASP A 113 9.81 6.14 0.76
C ASP A 113 10.35 5.27 -0.37
N LEU A 114 10.58 5.85 -1.55
CA LEU A 114 11.17 5.16 -2.69
C LEU A 114 12.70 5.08 -2.63
N GLU A 115 13.33 5.81 -1.72
CA GLU A 115 14.80 5.85 -1.57
C GLU A 115 15.54 6.16 -2.88
N LEU A 116 15.07 7.15 -3.62
CA LEU A 116 15.63 7.50 -4.91
C LEU A 116 16.99 8.23 -4.79
N SER A 117 17.86 7.97 -5.76
CA SER A 117 19.10 8.73 -5.91
C SER A 117 18.81 10.13 -6.46
N THR A 118 19.77 11.03 -6.30
CA THR A 118 19.70 12.38 -6.91
C THR A 118 19.47 12.30 -8.41
N GLN A 119 20.12 11.36 -9.10
CA GLN A 119 19.95 11.16 -10.54
C GLN A 119 18.54 10.75 -10.90
N GLN A 120 17.91 9.86 -10.14
CA GLN A 120 16.53 9.45 -10.37
C GLN A 120 15.56 10.60 -10.17
N ILE A 121 15.78 11.43 -9.16
CA ILE A 121 14.97 12.64 -8.92
C ILE A 121 15.10 13.59 -10.09
N GLU A 122 16.32 13.81 -10.59
CA GLU A 122 16.56 14.66 -11.75
C GLU A 122 15.87 14.15 -13.01
N LEU A 123 15.83 12.84 -13.22
CA LEU A 123 15.11 12.23 -14.33
C LEU A 123 13.62 12.55 -14.27
N ILE A 124 13.02 12.45 -13.09
CA ILE A 124 11.62 12.82 -12.88
C ILE A 124 11.37 14.28 -13.19
N ASN A 125 12.18 15.15 -12.62
CA ASN A 125 12.04 16.59 -12.79
C ASN A 125 12.17 17.01 -14.26
N THR A 126 13.11 16.41 -14.98
CA THR A 126 13.35 16.73 -16.38
C THR A 126 12.24 16.20 -17.27
N LYS A 127 11.85 14.94 -17.09
CA LYS A 127 10.85 14.32 -17.95
C LYS A 127 9.49 14.98 -17.86
N TYR A 128 9.06 15.28 -16.64
CA TYR A 128 7.72 15.82 -16.40
C TYR A 128 7.69 17.33 -16.23
N ASN A 129 8.86 17.98 -16.28
CA ASN A 129 8.99 19.43 -16.09
C ASN A 129 8.38 19.89 -14.75
N ILE A 130 8.74 19.20 -13.68
CA ILE A 130 8.28 19.46 -12.31
C ILE A 130 9.48 19.55 -11.38
N GLN A 131 9.23 19.95 -10.14
CA GLN A 131 10.23 20.00 -9.09
C GLN A 131 9.72 19.18 -7.91
N VAL A 132 10.26 17.98 -7.73
CA VAL A 132 9.83 17.10 -6.64
C VAL A 132 10.76 17.24 -5.42
N ASN A 133 10.16 17.14 -4.24
CA ASN A 133 10.84 17.11 -2.96
C ASN A 133 10.63 15.75 -2.30
N GLU A 134 11.50 15.40 -1.35
CA GLU A 134 11.42 14.10 -0.66
C GLU A 134 10.08 13.83 0.02
N GLU A 135 9.40 14.88 0.48
CA GLU A 135 8.12 14.78 1.19
C GLU A 135 6.91 14.76 0.27
N ASP A 136 7.11 14.97 -1.03
CA ASP A 136 6.01 14.97 -1.97
C ASP A 136 5.37 13.59 -2.09
N ILE A 137 4.06 13.54 -2.01
CA ILE A 137 3.28 12.31 -2.12
C ILE A 137 3.19 11.89 -3.58
N ILE A 138 3.52 10.64 -3.87
CA ILE A 138 3.59 10.11 -5.24
C ILE A 138 2.27 10.29 -5.98
N VAL A 139 1.15 9.98 -5.34
CA VAL A 139 -0.18 10.13 -5.96
C VAL A 139 -0.45 11.57 -6.36
N ASN A 140 -0.02 12.54 -5.56
CA ASN A 140 -0.16 13.95 -5.89
C ASN A 140 0.70 14.34 -7.11
N ILE A 141 1.87 13.72 -7.26
CA ILE A 141 2.72 13.88 -8.45
C ILE A 141 1.98 13.34 -9.69
N PHE A 142 1.36 12.17 -9.58
CA PHE A 142 0.56 11.61 -10.68
C PHE A 142 -0.59 12.54 -11.08
N GLU A 143 -1.28 13.14 -10.11
CA GLU A 143 -2.33 14.12 -10.37
C GLU A 143 -1.78 15.35 -11.12
N GLN A 144 -0.61 15.82 -10.72
CA GLN A 144 0.06 16.95 -11.37
C GLN A 144 0.44 16.63 -12.82
N ILE A 145 0.96 15.44 -13.07
CA ILE A 145 1.31 14.97 -14.41
C ILE A 145 0.05 14.87 -15.27
N GLU A 146 -1.02 14.27 -14.73
CA GLU A 146 -2.29 14.14 -15.43
C GLU A 146 -2.84 15.49 -15.88
N LYS A 147 -2.82 16.49 -15.00
CA LYS A 147 -3.28 17.85 -15.32
C LYS A 147 -2.45 18.50 -16.42
N SER A 148 -1.14 18.24 -16.46
CA SER A 148 -0.27 18.82 -17.49
C SER A 148 -0.49 18.20 -18.87
N TRP A 149 -1.05 16.99 -18.93
CA TRP A 149 -1.35 16.29 -20.18
C TRP A 149 -2.75 16.59 -20.72
N ALA A 150 -3.57 17.24 -19.93
CA ALA A 150 -4.95 17.58 -20.30
C ALA A 150 -5.00 18.69 -21.38
#